data_eba2786591949ee8cb5466265f117829
#
_entry.id   eba2786591949ee8cb5466265f117829
#
_cell.length_a   1.000
_cell.length_b   1.000
_cell.length_c   1.000
_cell.angle_alpha   90.00
_cell.angle_beta   90.00
_cell.angle_gamma   90.00
#
_symmetry.space_group_name_H-M   'P 1'
#
loop_
_entity.id
_entity.type
_entity.pdbx_description
1 polymer ?
#
loop_
_entity_poly.entity_id
_entity_poly.type
_entity_poly.pdbx_seq_one_letter_code
_entity_poly.pdbx_strand_id
1 'polypeptide(L)'
;TCALPILPQDTTGVSSYLIEVSNRGLIIQFSFQYTDRNRAKLSAFENEQDLLKYLRRQGIVEQFIRFADSKGVKRRNLLIHRSYKLLERNLYGNIIYNTLGKEAYIRYINESDATVKKALEILERGEAFPKAPLQAGQEEENTNGKEKRTAQAYSFTEDPSQIYRYASIC
;
A
#
# COMPACT_ATOMS: atom_id res chain seq x y z
N THR A 1 -27.54 -6.71 2.06
CA THR A 1 -26.45 -6.01 1.35
C THR A 1 -25.40 -5.67 2.37
N CYS A 2 -24.36 -6.50 2.52
CA CYS A 2 -23.20 -6.19 3.35
C CYS A 2 -22.40 -5.11 2.62
N ALA A 3 -22.69 -3.85 2.90
CA ALA A 3 -21.85 -2.75 2.47
C ALA A 3 -20.66 -2.69 3.45
N LEU A 4 -19.47 -3.04 2.96
CA LEU A 4 -18.23 -2.74 3.67
C LEU A 4 -18.15 -1.23 3.86
N PRO A 5 -17.79 -0.73 5.04
CA PRO A 5 -17.59 0.70 5.25
C PRO A 5 -16.43 1.16 4.38
N ILE A 6 -16.74 1.86 3.29
CA ILE A 6 -15.74 2.51 2.45
C ILE A 6 -15.30 3.75 3.23
N LEU A 7 -14.09 3.71 3.76
CA LEU A 7 -13.49 4.91 4.34
C LEU A 7 -13.19 5.91 3.21
N PRO A 8 -13.61 7.18 3.35
CA PRO A 8 -13.31 8.19 2.35
C PRO A 8 -11.80 8.34 2.23
N GLN A 9 -11.31 8.27 0.99
CA GLN A 9 -9.89 8.49 0.72
C GLN A 9 -9.55 9.95 1.01
N ASP A 10 -8.55 10.18 1.87
CA ASP A 10 -8.02 11.50 2.12
C ASP A 10 -7.16 11.96 0.94
N THR A 11 -7.73 12.81 0.10
CA THR A 11 -7.05 13.43 -1.06
C THR A 11 -6.46 14.80 -0.73
N THR A 12 -6.54 15.28 0.51
CA THR A 12 -6.14 16.64 0.88
C THR A 12 -4.65 16.93 0.62
N GLY A 13 -3.80 15.91 0.67
CA GLY A 13 -2.38 16.01 0.38
C GLY A 13 -2.00 15.90 -1.10
N VAL A 14 -2.95 15.66 -2.00
CA VAL A 14 -2.64 15.49 -3.43
C VAL A 14 -2.53 16.86 -4.11
N SER A 15 -1.41 17.09 -4.81
CA SER A 15 -1.18 18.30 -5.62
C SER A 15 -1.01 17.94 -7.10
N SER A 16 -1.22 18.92 -7.97
CA SER A 16 -0.97 18.73 -9.42
C SER A 16 0.50 18.40 -9.72
N TYR A 17 1.45 18.88 -8.90
CA TYR A 17 2.86 18.49 -9.01
C TYR A 17 3.04 16.99 -8.78
N LEU A 18 2.43 16.45 -7.71
CA LEU A 18 2.52 15.01 -7.41
C LEU A 18 1.89 14.18 -8.54
N ILE A 19 0.73 14.60 -9.05
CA ILE A 19 0.06 13.92 -10.17
C ILE A 19 0.97 13.92 -11.41
N GLU A 20 1.56 15.07 -11.75
CA GLU A 20 2.42 15.19 -12.93
C GLU A 20 3.65 14.28 -12.83
N VAL A 21 4.39 14.30 -11.71
CA VAL A 21 5.59 13.44 -11.55
C VAL A 21 5.24 11.95 -11.49
N SER A 22 4.05 11.61 -10.96
CA SER A 22 3.56 10.23 -10.91
C SER A 22 3.19 9.71 -12.31
N ASN A 23 2.39 10.48 -13.06
CA ASN A 23 1.96 10.12 -14.41
C ASN A 23 3.14 9.98 -15.38
N ARG A 24 4.20 10.75 -15.18
CA ARG A 24 5.45 10.65 -15.97
C ARG A 24 6.40 9.55 -15.46
N GLY A 25 6.04 8.80 -14.42
CA GLY A 25 6.84 7.72 -13.85
C GLY A 25 8.16 8.17 -13.22
N LEU A 26 8.32 9.49 -12.93
CA LEU A 26 9.59 10.04 -12.46
C LEU A 26 9.97 9.56 -11.07
N ILE A 27 8.97 9.27 -10.21
CA ILE A 27 9.19 8.74 -8.85
C ILE A 27 9.88 7.38 -8.93
N ILE A 28 9.35 6.48 -9.76
CA ILE A 28 9.89 5.13 -9.94
C ILE A 28 11.28 5.21 -10.57
N GLN A 29 11.44 6.00 -11.63
CA GLN A 29 12.71 6.18 -12.33
C GLN A 29 13.81 6.71 -11.41
N PHE A 30 13.52 7.74 -10.62
CA PHE A 30 14.47 8.27 -9.65
C PHE A 30 14.83 7.25 -8.58
N SER A 31 13.83 6.60 -7.99
CA SER A 31 14.05 5.62 -6.92
C SER A 31 14.93 4.47 -7.39
N PHE A 32 14.70 3.96 -8.60
CA PHE A 32 15.53 2.94 -9.21
C PHE A 32 16.99 3.42 -9.40
N GLN A 33 17.17 4.60 -10.02
CA GLN A 33 18.51 5.18 -10.23
C GLN A 33 19.23 5.47 -8.90
N TYR A 34 18.52 5.94 -7.89
CA TYR A 34 19.08 6.19 -6.57
C TYR A 34 19.55 4.89 -5.91
N THR A 35 18.71 3.85 -5.94
CA THR A 35 19.05 2.54 -5.39
C THR A 35 20.27 1.94 -6.11
N ASP A 36 20.29 2.00 -7.42
CA ASP A 36 21.41 1.45 -8.20
C ASP A 36 22.74 2.15 -7.92
N ARG A 37 22.76 3.48 -7.90
CA ARG A 37 23.94 4.28 -7.57
C ARG A 37 24.46 4.06 -6.14
N ASN A 38 23.60 3.72 -5.21
CA ASN A 38 23.92 3.54 -3.80
C ASN A 38 23.89 2.08 -3.35
N ARG A 39 23.84 1.14 -4.29
CA ARG A 39 23.64 -0.29 -4.02
C ARG A 39 24.58 -0.83 -2.94
N ALA A 40 25.86 -0.50 -2.99
CA ALA A 40 26.85 -0.97 -2.01
C ALA A 40 26.55 -0.53 -0.56
N LYS A 41 25.94 0.66 -0.39
CA LYS A 41 25.53 1.16 0.94
C LYS A 41 24.18 0.60 1.37
N LEU A 42 23.25 0.50 0.41
CA LEU A 42 21.89 0.08 0.69
C LEU A 42 21.79 -1.42 0.98
N SER A 43 22.65 -2.24 0.36
CA SER A 43 22.71 -3.69 0.63
C SER A 43 23.18 -4.06 2.05
N ALA A 44 23.69 -3.11 2.82
CA ALA A 44 24.05 -3.33 4.22
C ALA A 44 22.85 -3.26 5.19
N PHE A 45 21.68 -2.81 4.72
CA PHE A 45 20.48 -2.75 5.55
C PHE A 45 19.68 -4.04 5.44
N GLU A 46 19.30 -4.60 6.58
CA GLU A 46 18.52 -5.85 6.68
C GLU A 46 17.04 -5.57 7.01
N ASN A 47 16.72 -4.39 7.55
CA ASN A 47 15.36 -4.01 7.92
C ASN A 47 14.98 -2.60 7.42
N GLU A 48 13.67 -2.40 7.26
CA GLU A 48 13.11 -1.15 6.72
C GLU A 48 13.30 0.04 7.66
N GLN A 49 13.33 -0.17 8.96
CA GLN A 49 13.40 0.95 9.94
C GLN A 49 14.76 1.63 9.94
N ASP A 50 15.84 0.85 9.87
CA ASP A 50 17.19 1.41 9.81
C ASP A 50 17.47 2.04 8.44
N LEU A 51 16.96 1.42 7.37
CA LEU A 51 16.98 2.02 6.04
C LEU A 51 16.23 3.36 6.03
N LEU A 52 15.04 3.46 6.64
CA LEU A 52 14.28 4.71 6.75
C LEU A 52 15.04 5.78 7.53
N LYS A 53 15.67 5.45 8.66
CA LYS A 53 16.50 6.38 9.42
C LYS A 53 17.64 6.95 8.56
N TYR A 54 18.25 6.08 7.74
CA TYR A 54 19.28 6.50 6.80
C TYR A 54 18.70 7.43 5.71
N LEU A 55 17.62 7.04 5.04
CA LEU A 55 17.04 7.81 3.94
C LEU A 55 16.59 9.21 4.38
N ARG A 56 16.01 9.35 5.58
CA ARG A 56 15.60 10.65 6.14
C ARG A 56 16.75 11.65 6.25
N ARG A 57 17.98 11.18 6.47
CA ARG A 57 19.19 12.02 6.55
C ARG A 57 19.75 12.39 5.19
N GLN A 58 19.33 11.75 4.11
CA GLN A 58 19.89 11.95 2.77
C GLN A 58 19.21 13.07 1.97
N GLY A 59 18.12 13.65 2.45
CA GLY A 59 17.39 14.69 1.71
C GLY A 59 16.84 14.21 0.37
N ILE A 60 16.32 12.99 0.33
CA ILE A 60 15.84 12.29 -0.88
C ILE A 60 14.85 13.12 -1.67
N VAL A 61 13.89 13.78 -0.98
CA VAL A 61 12.85 14.58 -1.63
C VAL A 61 13.47 15.75 -2.41
N GLU A 62 14.45 16.43 -1.85
CA GLU A 62 15.13 17.55 -2.52
C GLU A 62 15.96 17.07 -3.72
N GLN A 63 16.60 15.91 -3.61
CA GLN A 63 17.30 15.29 -4.75
C GLN A 63 16.33 14.93 -5.86
N PHE A 64 15.16 14.39 -5.50
CA PHE A 64 14.10 14.07 -6.45
C PHE A 64 13.57 15.33 -7.15
N ILE A 65 13.32 16.44 -6.42
CA ILE A 65 12.84 17.69 -7.00
C ILE A 65 13.81 18.21 -8.08
N ARG A 66 15.11 18.17 -7.80
CA ARG A 66 16.15 18.54 -8.80
C ARG A 66 16.15 17.60 -10.00
N PHE A 67 15.97 16.31 -9.77
CA PHE A 67 15.84 15.35 -10.84
C PHE A 67 14.59 15.62 -11.69
N ALA A 68 13.42 15.86 -11.08
CA ALA A 68 12.19 16.17 -11.79
C ALA A 68 12.32 17.48 -12.62
N ASP A 69 12.97 18.51 -12.07
CA ASP A 69 13.24 19.76 -12.79
C ASP A 69 14.12 19.51 -14.03
N SER A 70 15.15 18.68 -13.92
CA SER A 70 15.99 18.27 -15.06
C SER A 70 15.22 17.49 -16.14
N LYS A 71 14.09 16.88 -15.75
CA LYS A 71 13.17 16.16 -16.66
C LYS A 71 12.03 17.07 -17.19
N GLY A 72 12.09 18.38 -16.92
CA GLY A 72 11.14 19.35 -17.41
C GLY A 72 9.91 19.58 -16.51
N VAL A 73 9.86 18.98 -15.32
CA VAL A 73 8.81 19.29 -14.33
C VAL A 73 9.32 20.38 -13.39
N LYS A 74 8.93 21.61 -13.68
CA LYS A 74 9.40 22.78 -12.95
C LYS A 74 9.04 22.75 -11.47
N ARG A 75 9.98 23.19 -10.64
CA ARG A 75 9.81 23.30 -9.19
C ARG A 75 8.65 24.22 -8.84
N ARG A 76 7.71 23.78 -8.02
CA ARG A 76 6.54 24.53 -7.52
C ARG A 76 6.41 24.35 -6.01
N ASN A 77 7.06 25.22 -5.25
CA ASN A 77 7.23 25.05 -3.80
C ASN A 77 5.92 24.83 -3.03
N LEU A 78 4.85 25.58 -3.31
CA LEU A 78 3.56 25.43 -2.63
C LEU A 78 2.92 24.05 -2.89
N LEU A 79 2.98 23.58 -4.12
CA LEU A 79 2.42 22.29 -4.52
C LEU A 79 3.25 21.12 -3.94
N ILE A 80 4.57 21.28 -3.95
CA ILE A 80 5.50 20.33 -3.34
C ILE A 80 5.25 20.24 -1.82
N HIS A 81 5.14 21.39 -1.14
CA HIS A 81 4.86 21.42 0.29
C HIS A 81 3.54 20.73 0.64
N ARG A 82 2.47 20.99 -0.14
CA ARG A 82 1.17 20.35 0.03
C ARG A 82 1.24 18.81 -0.04
N SER A 83 2.03 18.29 -0.97
CA SER A 83 2.14 16.83 -1.19
C SER A 83 3.42 16.21 -0.64
N TYR A 84 4.16 16.94 0.20
CA TYR A 84 5.48 16.51 0.68
C TYR A 84 5.47 15.13 1.32
N LYS A 85 4.54 14.88 2.23
CA LYS A 85 4.42 13.59 2.93
C LYS A 85 4.12 12.42 1.97
N LEU A 86 3.23 12.66 0.98
CA LEU A 86 2.91 11.64 -0.02
C LEU A 86 4.10 11.38 -0.96
N LEU A 87 4.80 12.44 -1.35
CA LEU A 87 6.00 12.34 -2.18
C LEU A 87 7.11 11.57 -1.45
N GLU A 88 7.36 11.91 -0.19
CA GLU A 88 8.31 11.23 0.67
C GLU A 88 7.97 9.75 0.83
N ARG A 89 6.70 9.44 1.15
CA ARG A 89 6.19 8.07 1.30
C ARG A 89 6.42 7.25 0.04
N ASN A 90 6.11 7.82 -1.13
CA ASN A 90 6.26 7.14 -2.41
C ASN A 90 7.74 6.89 -2.75
N LEU A 91 8.61 7.87 -2.54
CA LEU A 91 10.04 7.75 -2.79
C LEU A 91 10.68 6.70 -1.88
N TYR A 92 10.42 6.78 -0.57
CA TYR A 92 10.97 5.82 0.39
C TYR A 92 10.42 4.42 0.15
N GLY A 93 9.11 4.29 -0.12
CA GLY A 93 8.50 3.01 -0.45
C GLY A 93 9.16 2.32 -1.64
N ASN A 94 9.37 3.05 -2.73
CA ASN A 94 10.05 2.50 -3.91
C ASN A 94 11.52 2.12 -3.64
N ILE A 95 12.25 2.91 -2.85
CA ILE A 95 13.63 2.59 -2.48
C ILE A 95 13.67 1.34 -1.58
N ILE A 96 12.75 1.23 -0.59
CA ILE A 96 12.61 0.05 0.25
C ILE A 96 12.29 -1.18 -0.60
N TYR A 97 11.34 -1.06 -1.52
CA TYR A 97 11.01 -2.14 -2.45
C TYR A 97 12.21 -2.63 -3.24
N ASN A 98 12.99 -1.70 -3.80
CA ASN A 98 14.16 -2.01 -4.61
C ASN A 98 15.34 -2.57 -3.80
N THR A 99 15.40 -2.29 -2.48
CA THR A 99 16.50 -2.71 -1.61
C THR A 99 16.19 -3.97 -0.83
N LEU A 100 15.03 -4.03 -0.18
CA LEU A 100 14.62 -5.07 0.78
C LEU A 100 13.49 -5.96 0.25
N GLY A 101 12.91 -5.62 -0.90
CA GLY A 101 11.86 -6.39 -1.53
C GLY A 101 10.44 -6.07 -1.08
N LYS A 102 9.48 -6.86 -1.59
CA LYS A 102 8.04 -6.63 -1.47
C LYS A 102 7.54 -6.62 -0.02
N GLU A 103 8.03 -7.54 0.80
CA GLU A 103 7.54 -7.70 2.17
C GLU A 103 7.85 -6.46 3.04
N ALA A 104 9.08 -5.94 2.97
CA ALA A 104 9.47 -4.73 3.67
C ALA A 104 8.66 -3.51 3.18
N TYR A 105 8.39 -3.43 1.89
CA TYR A 105 7.54 -2.40 1.31
C TYR A 105 6.11 -2.46 1.85
N ILE A 106 5.50 -3.64 1.92
CA ILE A 106 4.14 -3.81 2.47
C ILE A 106 4.09 -3.39 3.94
N ARG A 107 5.07 -3.80 4.76
CA ARG A 107 5.14 -3.36 6.17
C ARG A 107 5.21 -1.84 6.27
N TYR A 108 6.08 -1.21 5.49
CA TYR A 108 6.25 0.24 5.46
C TYR A 108 4.96 1.00 5.09
N ILE A 109 4.23 0.55 4.06
CA ILE A 109 2.99 1.20 3.63
C ILE A 109 1.89 1.02 4.67
N ASN A 110 1.73 -0.20 5.20
CA ASN A 110 0.69 -0.54 6.16
C ASN A 110 0.86 0.20 7.49
N GLU A 111 2.09 0.51 7.90
CA GLU A 111 2.38 1.28 9.11
C GLU A 111 1.66 2.64 9.15
N SER A 112 1.45 3.26 8.00
CA SER A 112 0.77 4.57 7.89
C SER A 112 -0.67 4.49 7.36
N ASP A 113 -1.15 3.31 6.99
CA ASP A 113 -2.48 3.14 6.40
C ASP A 113 -3.58 3.18 7.47
N ALA A 114 -4.50 4.15 7.32
CA ALA A 114 -5.61 4.34 8.26
C ALA A 114 -6.58 3.14 8.25
N THR A 115 -6.77 2.50 7.10
CA THR A 115 -7.66 1.35 6.95
C THR A 115 -7.09 0.13 7.68
N VAL A 116 -5.78 -0.12 7.52
CA VAL A 116 -5.07 -1.20 8.22
C VAL A 116 -5.09 -0.96 9.72
N LYS A 117 -4.81 0.27 10.18
CA LYS A 117 -4.89 0.63 11.61
C LYS A 117 -6.28 0.38 12.17
N LYS A 118 -7.33 0.80 11.45
CA LYS A 118 -8.71 0.59 11.87
C LYS A 118 -9.09 -0.89 11.91
N ALA A 119 -8.64 -1.67 10.94
CA ALA A 119 -8.84 -3.11 10.93
C ALA A 119 -8.18 -3.81 12.12
N LEU A 120 -6.93 -3.44 12.44
CA LEU A 120 -6.22 -3.95 13.61
C LEU A 120 -6.94 -3.59 14.91
N GLU A 121 -7.40 -2.34 15.05
CA GLU A 121 -8.18 -1.88 16.22
C GLU A 121 -9.46 -2.70 16.42
N ILE A 122 -10.18 -3.02 15.33
CA ILE A 122 -11.41 -3.84 15.39
C ILE A 122 -11.07 -5.29 15.79
N LEU A 123 -9.99 -5.85 15.26
CA LEU A 123 -9.54 -7.19 15.60
C LEU A 123 -9.11 -7.29 17.08
N GLU A 124 -8.36 -6.29 17.58
CA GLU A 124 -7.92 -6.23 18.98
C GLU A 124 -9.10 -6.13 19.96
N ARG A 125 -10.20 -5.47 19.54
CA ARG A 125 -11.43 -5.40 20.33
C ARG A 125 -12.27 -6.70 20.28
N GLY A 126 -11.89 -7.68 19.49
CA GLY A 126 -12.66 -8.90 19.27
C GLY A 126 -13.95 -8.71 18.46
N GLU A 127 -14.09 -7.57 17.78
CA GLU A 127 -15.24 -7.22 16.93
C GLU A 127 -15.07 -7.66 15.48
N ALA A 128 -14.33 -8.75 15.24
CA ALA A 128 -13.85 -9.17 13.93
C ALA A 128 -14.95 -9.41 12.88
N PHE A 129 -16.19 -9.63 13.30
CA PHE A 129 -17.34 -9.78 12.40
C PHE A 129 -18.54 -9.02 12.95
N PRO A 130 -19.19 -8.14 12.15
CA PRO A 130 -20.49 -7.63 12.50
C PRO A 130 -21.44 -8.83 12.67
N LYS A 131 -22.01 -9.00 13.85
CA LYS A 131 -23.07 -9.99 14.06
C LYS A 131 -24.14 -9.69 13.04
N ALA A 132 -24.38 -10.61 12.09
CA ALA A 132 -25.52 -10.50 11.19
C ALA A 132 -26.75 -10.26 12.04
N PRO A 133 -27.62 -9.27 11.70
CA PRO A 133 -28.88 -9.14 12.40
C PRO A 133 -29.59 -10.48 12.32
N LEU A 134 -29.85 -11.12 13.47
CA LEU A 134 -30.65 -12.30 13.54
C LEU A 134 -32.00 -11.95 12.90
N GLN A 135 -32.26 -12.50 11.72
CA GLN A 135 -33.58 -12.41 11.14
C GLN A 135 -34.51 -13.13 12.10
N ALA A 136 -35.29 -12.36 12.83
CA ALA A 136 -36.40 -12.86 13.65
C ALA A 136 -37.41 -13.51 12.68
N GLY A 137 -37.54 -14.83 12.72
CA GLY A 137 -38.59 -15.57 12.06
C GLY A 137 -38.12 -16.55 11.01
N GLN A 138 -37.67 -17.72 11.47
CA GLN A 138 -37.97 -19.03 10.88
C GLN A 138 -37.53 -20.10 11.90
N GLU A 139 -38.44 -20.45 12.80
CA GLU A 139 -38.45 -21.74 13.44
C GLU A 139 -38.81 -22.75 12.40
N GLU A 140 -37.82 -23.36 11.74
CA GLU A 140 -38.06 -24.63 11.00
C GLU A 140 -37.65 -25.78 11.91
N GLU A 141 -38.70 -26.48 12.29
CA GLU A 141 -38.76 -27.82 12.81
C GLU A 141 -37.84 -28.74 12.00
N ASN A 142 -36.71 -29.17 12.52
CA ASN A 142 -35.87 -30.16 11.84
C ASN A 142 -35.77 -31.43 12.65
N THR A 143 -36.69 -32.33 12.30
CA THR A 143 -36.63 -33.76 12.62
C THR A 143 -35.62 -34.46 11.71
N ASN A 144 -34.63 -35.05 12.37
CA ASN A 144 -33.95 -36.29 11.99
C ASN A 144 -33.32 -36.41 10.59
N GLY A 145 -32.01 -36.51 10.54
CA GLY A 145 -31.28 -36.99 9.34
C GLY A 145 -29.77 -36.92 9.51
N LYS A 146 -29.17 -38.02 9.99
CA LYS A 146 -27.71 -38.21 9.95
C LYS A 146 -27.22 -38.17 8.52
N GLU A 147 -26.48 -37.14 8.14
CA GLU A 147 -25.69 -37.21 6.91
C GLU A 147 -24.28 -36.60 7.16
N LYS A 148 -23.28 -37.48 6.97
CA LYS A 148 -21.86 -37.15 6.98
C LYS A 148 -21.56 -36.22 5.82
N ARG A 149 -21.26 -34.96 6.05
CA ARG A 149 -20.66 -34.09 5.05
C ARG A 149 -19.13 -34.15 5.17
N THR A 150 -18.54 -34.85 4.23
CA THR A 150 -17.11 -34.79 3.91
C THR A 150 -16.70 -33.38 3.58
N ALA A 151 -15.68 -32.92 4.24
CA ALA A 151 -15.01 -31.66 3.95
C ALA A 151 -14.43 -31.73 2.53
N GLN A 152 -14.98 -30.95 1.61
CA GLN A 152 -14.44 -30.78 0.28
C GLN A 152 -13.37 -29.70 0.35
N ALA A 153 -12.12 -30.13 0.31
CA ALA A 153 -10.96 -29.23 0.23
C ALA A 153 -11.02 -28.51 -1.12
N TYR A 154 -11.12 -27.17 -1.07
CA TYR A 154 -10.91 -26.33 -2.24
C TYR A 154 -9.42 -26.35 -2.59
N SER A 155 -9.09 -27.10 -3.64
CA SER A 155 -7.77 -26.99 -4.26
C SER A 155 -7.73 -25.68 -5.06
N PHE A 156 -6.96 -24.72 -4.58
CA PHE A 156 -6.63 -23.50 -5.29
C PHE A 156 -5.59 -23.85 -6.36
N THR A 157 -6.00 -23.98 -7.60
CA THR A 157 -5.09 -24.10 -8.74
C THR A 157 -4.64 -22.69 -9.12
N GLU A 158 -3.38 -22.38 -8.84
CA GLU A 158 -2.73 -21.15 -9.30
C GLU A 158 -2.55 -21.19 -10.83
N ASP A 159 -3.38 -20.46 -11.56
CA ASP A 159 -3.14 -20.12 -12.96
C ASP A 159 -2.47 -18.72 -13.02
N PRO A 160 -1.18 -18.63 -13.39
CA PRO A 160 -0.45 -17.36 -13.43
C PRO A 160 -0.98 -16.36 -14.48
N SER A 161 -1.83 -16.79 -15.40
CA SER A 161 -2.32 -15.94 -16.50
C SER A 161 -3.45 -14.97 -16.09
N GLN A 162 -4.03 -15.13 -14.92
CA GLN A 162 -5.15 -14.30 -14.43
C GLN A 162 -4.70 -13.02 -13.68
N ILE A 163 -3.43 -12.88 -13.33
CA ILE A 163 -2.93 -11.77 -12.52
C ILE A 163 -2.87 -10.44 -13.28
N TYR A 164 -2.84 -10.48 -14.61
CA TYR A 164 -2.67 -9.27 -15.44
C TYR A 164 -3.95 -8.58 -15.89
N ARG A 165 -5.14 -9.08 -15.54
CA ARG A 165 -6.42 -8.51 -16.01
C ARG A 165 -6.98 -7.38 -15.16
N TYR A 166 -6.45 -7.11 -13.97
CA TYR A 166 -6.97 -6.07 -13.06
C TYR A 166 -6.13 -4.79 -12.97
N ALA A 167 -5.06 -4.68 -13.76
CA ALA A 167 -4.19 -3.49 -13.78
C ALA A 167 -4.60 -2.40 -14.80
N SER A 168 -5.74 -2.53 -15.48
CA SER A 168 -6.15 -1.60 -16.55
C SER A 168 -7.41 -0.79 -16.27
N ILE A 169 -7.87 -0.73 -15.00
CA ILE A 169 -8.99 0.14 -14.63
C ILE A 169 -8.64 0.82 -13.31
N CYS A 170 -7.88 1.90 -13.41
CA CYS A 170 -7.87 3.10 -12.56
C CYS A 170 -6.93 4.12 -13.18
#